data_38e5b74095717290054f72c42b40889a
#
_entry.id   38e5b74095717290054f72c42b40889a
#
_cell.length_a   1.000
_cell.length_b   1.000
_cell.length_c   1.000
_cell.angle_alpha   90.00
_cell.angle_beta   90.00
_cell.angle_gamma   90.00
#
_symmetry.space_group_name_H-M   'P 1'
#
loop_
_entity.id
_entity.type
_entity.pdbx_description
1 polymer ?
#
loop_
_entity_poly.entity_id
_entity_poly.type
_entity_poly.pdbx_seq_one_letter_code
_entity_poly.pdbx_strand_id
1 'polypeptide(L)'
;YTLVKSEFTNLTDKYTPSSWDFRHNVSLTAGRIFKKNWELGAKLRFNSGGPYTPYDKEKSALKVNWDITKQGINDNTQINSLRNDYFSQLDIRIDKKYFYKKWTLNVFLDIQNIFNNILVLRPNLTTVNDANGNPITDPNKSDSYLLKELENTSGTILPTIGVIVEF
;
A
#
# COMPACT_ATOMS: atom_id res chain seq x y z
N TYR A 1 -11.55 -16.24 -0.51
CA TYR A 1 -10.13 -16.50 -0.24
C TYR A 1 -9.42 -16.94 -1.52
N THR A 2 -8.27 -16.36 -1.78
CA THR A 2 -7.41 -16.73 -2.92
C THR A 2 -6.00 -16.97 -2.42
N LEU A 3 -5.42 -18.12 -2.80
CA LEU A 3 -4.01 -18.43 -2.64
C LEU A 3 -3.32 -18.23 -3.99
N VAL A 4 -2.31 -17.38 -4.01
CA VAL A 4 -1.52 -17.09 -5.22
C VAL A 4 -0.08 -17.46 -4.97
N LYS A 5 0.51 -18.25 -5.86
CA LYS A 5 1.95 -18.45 -5.96
C LYS A 5 2.35 -18.11 -7.39
N SER A 6 3.14 -17.06 -7.54
CA SER A 6 3.61 -16.59 -8.84
C SER A 6 5.11 -16.42 -8.81
N GLU A 7 5.80 -17.17 -9.66
CA GLU A 7 7.25 -17.24 -9.72
C GLU A 7 7.70 -17.15 -11.18
N PHE A 8 8.92 -16.70 -11.38
CA PHE A 8 9.61 -16.74 -12.68
C PHE A 8 11.03 -17.24 -12.48
N THR A 9 11.63 -17.75 -13.55
CA THR A 9 13.02 -18.16 -13.55
C THR A 9 13.89 -16.94 -13.85
N ASN A 10 14.83 -16.64 -12.96
CA ASN A 10 15.80 -15.57 -13.16
C ASN A 10 17.00 -16.05 -14.01
N LEU A 11 17.95 -15.16 -14.27
CA LEU A 11 19.15 -15.44 -15.08
C LEU A 11 20.07 -16.55 -14.51
N THR A 12 19.82 -16.98 -13.26
CA THR A 12 20.58 -18.05 -12.60
C THR A 12 19.77 -19.34 -12.49
N ASP A 13 18.72 -19.50 -13.28
CA ASP A 13 17.79 -20.64 -13.27
C ASP A 13 17.13 -20.94 -11.91
N LYS A 14 17.07 -19.93 -11.04
CA LYS A 14 16.36 -20.02 -9.76
C LYS A 14 14.95 -19.46 -9.88
N TYR A 15 13.99 -20.17 -9.28
CA TYR A 15 12.64 -19.64 -9.12
C TYR A 15 12.64 -18.47 -8.14
N THR A 16 12.15 -17.34 -8.60
CA THR A 16 12.07 -16.09 -7.84
C THR A 16 10.61 -15.65 -7.81
N PRO A 17 10.06 -15.21 -6.67
CA PRO A 17 8.71 -14.68 -6.61
C PRO A 17 8.53 -13.51 -7.57
N SER A 18 7.44 -13.50 -8.34
CA SER A 18 7.07 -12.35 -9.14
C SER A 18 6.46 -11.26 -8.27
N SER A 19 6.38 -10.02 -8.77
CA SER A 19 5.73 -8.90 -8.06
C SER A 19 4.25 -9.14 -7.74
N TRP A 20 3.64 -10.17 -8.35
CA TRP A 20 2.24 -10.58 -8.14
C TRP A 20 2.07 -11.69 -7.09
N ASP A 21 3.16 -12.16 -6.47
CA ASP A 21 3.13 -13.24 -5.48
C ASP A 21 2.57 -12.79 -4.13
N PHE A 22 1.33 -12.31 -4.12
CA PHE A 22 0.56 -12.06 -2.90
C PHE A 22 -0.06 -13.37 -2.43
N ARG A 23 0.64 -14.09 -1.57
CA ARG A 23 0.31 -15.49 -1.22
C ARG A 23 -1.12 -15.67 -0.73
N HIS A 24 -1.57 -14.81 0.17
CA HIS A 24 -2.89 -14.91 0.80
C HIS A 24 -3.69 -13.64 0.58
N ASN A 25 -4.85 -13.80 -0.05
CA ASN A 25 -5.81 -12.72 -0.24
C ASN A 25 -7.16 -13.16 0.29
N VAL A 26 -7.73 -12.39 1.19
CA VAL A 26 -9.06 -12.62 1.75
C VAL A 26 -9.93 -11.41 1.46
N SER A 27 -11.11 -11.64 0.94
CA SER A 27 -12.16 -10.64 0.85
C SER A 27 -13.45 -11.26 1.38
N LEU A 28 -14.00 -10.68 2.44
CA LEU A 28 -15.25 -11.08 3.03
C LEU A 28 -16.19 -9.87 3.03
N THR A 29 -17.36 -10.03 2.43
CA THR A 29 -18.41 -9.01 2.46
C THR A 29 -19.65 -9.63 3.10
N ALA A 30 -20.23 -8.93 4.06
CA ALA A 30 -21.44 -9.32 4.73
C ALA A 30 -22.37 -8.11 4.85
N GLY A 31 -23.67 -8.35 4.80
CA GLY A 31 -24.67 -7.30 4.98
C GLY A 31 -25.94 -7.85 5.60
N ARG A 32 -26.66 -6.99 6.30
CA ARG A 32 -27.94 -7.34 6.91
C ARG A 32 -28.91 -6.18 6.83
N ILE A 33 -30.12 -6.49 6.42
CA ILE A 33 -31.26 -5.57 6.43
C ILE A 33 -32.00 -5.77 7.75
N PHE A 34 -32.25 -4.69 8.45
CA PHE A 34 -32.96 -4.64 9.72
C PHE A 34 -34.37 -4.03 9.53
N LYS A 35 -35.16 -4.12 10.57
CA LYS A 35 -36.48 -3.43 10.62
C LYS A 35 -36.34 -1.93 10.39
N LYS A 36 -37.43 -1.31 9.90
CA LYS A 36 -37.49 0.14 9.60
C LYS A 36 -36.46 0.60 8.56
N ASN A 37 -36.11 -0.27 7.59
CA ASN A 37 -35.26 0.03 6.43
C ASN A 37 -33.84 0.49 6.80
N TRP A 38 -33.29 -0.03 7.87
CA TRP A 38 -31.87 0.05 8.17
C TRP A 38 -31.12 -1.07 7.46
N GLU A 39 -29.96 -0.75 6.94
CA GLU A 39 -29.07 -1.72 6.32
C GLU A 39 -27.66 -1.51 6.86
N LEU A 40 -27.00 -2.60 7.24
CA LEU A 40 -25.61 -2.61 7.70
C LEU A 40 -24.80 -3.49 6.77
N GLY A 41 -23.73 -2.94 6.21
CA GLY A 41 -22.73 -3.66 5.42
C GLY A 41 -21.37 -3.62 6.09
N ALA A 42 -20.62 -4.70 5.94
CA ALA A 42 -19.22 -4.76 6.36
C ALA A 42 -18.40 -5.46 5.29
N LYS A 43 -17.18 -4.97 5.03
CA LYS A 43 -16.23 -5.57 4.10
C LYS A 43 -14.86 -5.64 4.74
N LEU A 44 -14.39 -6.87 4.93
CA LEU A 44 -13.04 -7.16 5.39
C LEU A 44 -12.18 -7.52 4.18
N ARG A 45 -11.01 -6.88 4.09
CA ARG A 45 -9.96 -7.22 3.14
C ARG A 45 -8.68 -7.54 3.90
N PHE A 46 -7.99 -8.58 3.48
CA PHE A 46 -6.66 -8.94 3.98
C PHE A 46 -5.80 -9.39 2.81
N ASN A 47 -4.60 -8.85 2.72
CA ASN A 47 -3.60 -9.24 1.73
C ASN A 47 -2.27 -9.47 2.44
N SER A 48 -1.63 -10.59 2.16
CA SER A 48 -0.22 -10.77 2.54
C SER A 48 0.65 -9.80 1.74
N GLY A 49 1.76 -9.34 2.34
CA GLY A 49 2.66 -8.42 1.67
C GLY A 49 3.22 -8.98 0.36
N GLY A 50 3.25 -8.14 -0.66
CA GLY A 50 3.90 -8.45 -1.93
C GLY A 50 5.42 -8.42 -1.82
N PRO A 51 6.13 -9.18 -2.65
CA PRO A 51 7.58 -9.19 -2.66
C PRO A 51 8.14 -7.90 -3.26
N TYR A 52 9.34 -7.52 -2.81
CA TYR A 52 10.09 -6.42 -3.40
C TYR A 52 11.59 -6.69 -3.41
N THR A 53 12.29 -5.98 -4.30
CA THR A 53 13.74 -6.02 -4.42
C THR A 53 14.35 -4.95 -3.51
N PRO A 54 15.31 -5.27 -2.62
CA PRO A 54 16.00 -4.26 -1.83
C PRO A 54 16.84 -3.31 -2.70
N TYR A 55 17.25 -2.18 -2.12
CA TYR A 55 18.20 -1.28 -2.77
C TYR A 55 19.64 -1.77 -2.57
N ASP A 56 20.44 -1.66 -3.61
CA ASP A 56 21.91 -1.66 -3.51
C ASP A 56 22.33 -0.29 -2.98
N LYS A 57 22.50 -0.19 -1.65
CA LYS A 57 22.79 1.08 -0.98
C LYS A 57 24.16 1.63 -1.37
N GLU A 58 25.13 0.76 -1.62
CA GLU A 58 26.46 1.18 -2.02
C GLU A 58 26.46 1.81 -3.42
N LYS A 59 25.88 1.12 -4.41
CA LYS A 59 25.75 1.70 -5.75
C LYS A 59 24.85 2.93 -5.79
N SER A 60 23.79 2.94 -4.98
CA SER A 60 22.88 4.08 -4.90
C SER A 60 23.56 5.31 -4.32
N ALA A 61 24.50 5.14 -3.36
CA ALA A 61 25.20 6.25 -2.73
C ALA A 61 26.20 6.95 -3.64
N LEU A 62 26.75 6.25 -4.64
CA LEU A 62 27.73 6.84 -5.54
C LEU A 62 27.18 8.09 -6.24
N LYS A 63 27.92 9.21 -6.14
CA LYS A 63 27.55 10.49 -6.76
C LYS A 63 27.25 10.35 -8.25
N VAL A 64 28.11 9.64 -8.98
CA VAL A 64 27.93 9.40 -10.42
C VAL A 64 26.61 8.74 -10.75
N ASN A 65 26.15 7.81 -9.91
CA ASN A 65 24.87 7.12 -10.10
C ASN A 65 23.70 7.99 -9.66
N TRP A 66 23.81 8.57 -8.45
CA TRP A 66 22.71 9.37 -7.89
C TRP A 66 22.43 10.60 -8.72
N ASP A 67 23.44 11.27 -9.25
CA ASP A 67 23.27 12.50 -10.04
C ASP A 67 22.51 12.26 -11.34
N ILE A 68 22.59 11.05 -11.89
CA ILE A 68 21.86 10.63 -13.09
C ILE A 68 20.45 10.14 -12.75
N THR A 69 20.35 9.21 -11.77
CA THR A 69 19.10 8.49 -11.52
C THR A 69 18.14 9.25 -10.59
N LYS A 70 18.69 10.04 -9.65
CA LYS A 70 17.99 10.72 -8.54
C LYS A 70 17.10 9.78 -7.70
N GLN A 71 17.41 8.48 -7.74
CA GLN A 71 16.65 7.43 -7.03
C GLN A 71 17.57 6.27 -6.67
N GLY A 72 17.11 5.44 -5.73
CA GLY A 72 17.81 4.22 -5.33
C GLY A 72 17.87 3.19 -6.47
N ILE A 73 19.03 2.55 -6.60
CA ILE A 73 19.27 1.46 -7.56
C ILE A 73 18.90 0.14 -6.90
N ASN A 74 18.14 -0.70 -7.59
CA ASN A 74 17.76 -2.01 -7.10
C ASN A 74 18.96 -2.97 -7.07
N ASP A 75 19.02 -3.80 -6.03
CA ASP A 75 19.95 -4.93 -5.99
C ASP A 75 19.39 -6.10 -6.82
N ASN A 76 19.80 -6.17 -8.07
CA ASN A 76 19.35 -7.20 -8.99
C ASN A 76 19.87 -8.61 -8.63
N THR A 77 20.76 -8.74 -7.65
CA THR A 77 21.16 -10.06 -7.12
C THR A 77 20.14 -10.62 -6.14
N GLN A 78 19.27 -9.75 -5.60
CA GLN A 78 18.24 -10.05 -4.61
C GLN A 78 16.82 -9.70 -5.11
N ILE A 79 16.53 -10.00 -6.36
CA ILE A 79 15.22 -9.70 -6.96
C ILE A 79 14.09 -10.33 -6.13
N ASN A 80 13.15 -9.48 -5.67
CA ASN A 80 11.95 -9.88 -4.92
C ASN A 80 12.24 -10.77 -3.69
N SER A 81 13.42 -10.60 -3.05
CA SER A 81 13.84 -11.39 -1.90
C SER A 81 13.16 -10.98 -0.59
N LEU A 82 12.70 -9.75 -0.49
CA LEU A 82 12.01 -9.20 0.68
C LEU A 82 10.51 -9.11 0.43
N ARG A 83 9.72 -8.96 1.50
CA ARG A 83 8.28 -8.77 1.44
C ARG A 83 7.85 -7.58 2.25
N ASN A 84 6.88 -6.84 1.73
CA ASN A 84 6.16 -5.83 2.49
C ASN A 84 5.34 -6.49 3.60
N ASP A 85 4.93 -5.71 4.59
CA ASP A 85 4.02 -6.17 5.62
C ASP A 85 2.65 -6.53 5.04
N TYR A 86 1.90 -7.37 5.78
CA TYR A 86 0.51 -7.63 5.44
C TYR A 86 -0.34 -6.38 5.66
N PHE A 87 -1.42 -6.30 4.92
CA PHE A 87 -2.41 -5.24 5.08
C PHE A 87 -3.79 -5.82 5.33
N SER A 88 -4.52 -5.26 6.29
CA SER A 88 -5.91 -5.58 6.52
C SER A 88 -6.74 -4.31 6.66
N GLN A 89 -7.97 -4.35 6.14
CA GLN A 89 -8.89 -3.22 6.18
C GLN A 89 -10.31 -3.71 6.42
N LEU A 90 -10.98 -3.08 7.37
CA LEU A 90 -12.40 -3.28 7.63
C LEU A 90 -13.14 -1.98 7.31
N ASP A 91 -14.10 -2.08 6.40
CA ASP A 91 -15.01 -1.02 6.01
C ASP A 91 -16.41 -1.34 6.56
N ILE A 92 -17.11 -0.35 7.09
CA ILE A 92 -18.46 -0.49 7.60
C ILE A 92 -19.33 0.59 6.98
N ARG A 93 -20.50 0.18 6.49
CA ARG A 93 -21.48 1.09 5.92
C ARG A 93 -22.85 0.87 6.57
N ILE A 94 -23.49 1.96 6.92
CA ILE A 94 -24.84 2.00 7.49
C ILE A 94 -25.71 2.85 6.57
N ASP A 95 -26.81 2.28 6.10
CA ASP A 95 -27.77 2.95 5.25
C ASP A 95 -29.13 3.04 5.96
N LYS A 96 -29.82 4.14 5.73
CA LYS A 96 -31.21 4.35 6.14
C LYS A 96 -32.03 4.77 4.93
N LYS A 97 -32.99 3.92 4.53
CA LYS A 97 -33.87 4.16 3.37
C LYS A 97 -35.23 4.67 3.81
N TYR A 98 -35.74 5.68 3.11
CA TYR A 98 -37.06 6.25 3.26
C TYR A 98 -37.79 6.12 1.91
N PHE A 99 -38.93 5.42 1.92
CA PHE A 99 -39.73 5.19 0.71
C PHE A 99 -40.91 6.17 0.65
N TYR A 100 -40.96 6.95 -0.39
CA TYR A 100 -42.06 7.87 -0.70
C TYR A 100 -42.81 7.38 -1.93
N LYS A 101 -43.95 7.96 -2.24
CA LYS A 101 -44.81 7.48 -3.36
C LYS A 101 -44.15 7.53 -4.74
N LYS A 102 -43.22 8.44 -4.98
CA LYS A 102 -42.59 8.66 -6.30
C LYS A 102 -41.06 8.63 -6.26
N TRP A 103 -40.45 8.53 -5.11
CA TRP A 103 -38.99 8.57 -4.94
C TRP A 103 -38.57 7.88 -3.66
N THR A 104 -37.32 7.50 -3.60
CA THR A 104 -36.67 6.88 -2.43
C THR A 104 -35.48 7.75 -2.01
N LEU A 105 -35.35 7.99 -0.72
CA LEU A 105 -34.22 8.64 -0.12
C LEU A 105 -33.39 7.60 0.62
N ASN A 106 -32.10 7.50 0.31
CA ASN A 106 -31.15 6.74 1.08
C ASN A 106 -30.10 7.68 1.68
N VAL A 107 -30.00 7.69 3.00
CA VAL A 107 -28.94 8.40 3.74
C VAL A 107 -27.96 7.35 4.25
N PHE A 108 -26.68 7.54 4.02
CA PHE A 108 -25.66 6.58 4.45
C PHE A 108 -24.48 7.23 5.15
N LEU A 109 -23.87 6.42 6.02
CA LEU A 109 -22.56 6.65 6.61
C LEU A 109 -21.67 5.48 6.20
N ASP A 110 -20.56 5.76 5.51
CA ASP A 110 -19.54 4.79 5.12
C ASP A 110 -18.23 5.15 5.84
N ILE A 111 -17.67 4.21 6.58
CA ILE A 111 -16.41 4.39 7.27
C ILE A 111 -15.44 3.35 6.73
N GLN A 112 -14.49 3.80 5.92
CA GLN A 112 -13.43 2.93 5.40
C GLN A 112 -12.27 2.88 6.37
N ASN A 113 -11.63 1.73 6.45
CA ASN A 113 -10.48 1.47 7.31
C ASN A 113 -10.72 1.85 8.77
N ILE A 114 -11.80 1.31 9.37
CA ILE A 114 -12.25 1.69 10.72
C ILE A 114 -11.18 1.49 11.81
N PHE A 115 -10.23 0.57 11.60
CA PHE A 115 -9.11 0.34 12.52
C PHE A 115 -7.92 1.25 12.26
N ASN A 116 -7.99 2.13 11.25
CA ASN A 116 -6.89 3.01 10.85
C ASN A 116 -5.59 2.24 10.59
N ASN A 117 -5.69 1.07 9.99
CA ASN A 117 -4.51 0.28 9.65
C ASN A 117 -3.70 0.98 8.55
N ILE A 118 -2.39 0.94 8.71
CA ILE A 118 -1.44 1.56 7.80
C ILE A 118 -0.80 0.46 6.95
N LEU A 119 -0.84 0.64 5.62
CA LEU A 119 -0.07 -0.16 4.68
C LEU A 119 1.36 0.34 4.67
N VAL A 120 2.29 -0.51 5.07
CA VAL A 120 3.73 -0.23 5.03
C VAL A 120 4.32 -0.90 3.79
N LEU A 121 4.88 -0.09 2.92
CA LEU A 121 5.55 -0.53 1.69
C LEU A 121 7.06 -0.36 1.83
N ARG A 122 7.80 -0.91 0.85
CA ARG A 122 9.25 -0.70 0.73
C ARG A 122 9.57 0.79 0.94
N PRO A 123 10.49 1.13 1.86
CA PRO A 123 10.91 2.52 2.07
C PRO A 123 11.48 3.14 0.79
N ASN A 124 11.31 4.43 0.64
CA ASN A 124 11.96 5.19 -0.44
C ASN A 124 13.36 5.60 -0.02
N LEU A 125 14.35 5.30 -0.86
CA LEU A 125 15.72 5.71 -0.62
C LEU A 125 15.95 7.12 -1.18
N THR A 126 16.53 8.01 -0.36
CA THR A 126 16.87 9.38 -0.77
C THR A 126 18.17 9.84 -0.11
N THR A 127 18.71 10.96 -0.59
CA THR A 127 19.87 11.60 0.02
C THR A 127 19.50 12.37 1.27
N VAL A 128 20.44 12.50 2.19
CA VAL A 128 20.39 13.51 3.25
C VAL A 128 20.82 14.83 2.62
N ASN A 129 20.00 15.87 2.75
CA ASN A 129 20.26 17.16 2.15
C ASN A 129 20.57 18.23 3.22
N ASP A 130 21.37 19.22 2.84
CA ASP A 130 21.63 20.41 3.63
C ASP A 130 20.41 21.38 3.66
N ALA A 131 20.54 22.51 4.33
CA ALA A 131 19.49 23.52 4.43
C ALA A 131 19.13 24.16 3.06
N ASN A 132 20.00 24.06 2.07
CA ASN A 132 19.79 24.57 0.71
C ASN A 132 19.22 23.50 -0.22
N GLY A 133 19.00 22.28 0.25
CA GLY A 133 18.50 21.17 -0.53
C GLY A 133 19.57 20.37 -1.29
N ASN A 134 20.85 20.64 -1.09
CA ASN A 134 21.92 19.91 -1.75
C ASN A 134 22.27 18.61 -1.01
N PRO A 135 22.53 17.51 -1.73
CA PRO A 135 22.96 16.27 -1.10
C PRO A 135 24.28 16.41 -0.34
N ILE A 136 24.29 15.88 0.89
CA ILE A 136 25.49 15.88 1.75
C ILE A 136 26.37 14.71 1.35
N THR A 137 27.67 14.99 1.15
CA THR A 137 28.69 13.98 0.90
C THR A 137 28.94 13.15 2.16
N ASP A 138 29.13 11.84 2.03
CA ASP A 138 29.53 10.96 3.13
C ASP A 138 30.91 11.37 3.63
N PRO A 139 31.08 11.71 4.92
CA PRO A 139 32.39 12.08 5.49
C PRO A 139 33.46 11.00 5.34
N ASN A 140 33.05 9.73 5.21
CA ASN A 140 33.96 8.58 5.09
C ASN A 140 34.22 8.16 3.64
N LYS A 141 33.40 8.64 2.68
CA LYS A 141 33.46 8.27 1.26
C LYS A 141 33.22 9.49 0.40
N SER A 142 34.25 10.16 -0.07
CA SER A 142 34.18 11.45 -0.80
C SER A 142 33.43 11.34 -2.16
N ASP A 143 33.29 10.13 -2.71
CA ASP A 143 32.61 9.82 -3.97
C ASP A 143 31.14 9.45 -3.80
N SER A 144 30.64 9.46 -2.56
CA SER A 144 29.30 9.01 -2.20
C SER A 144 28.51 10.07 -1.44
N TYR A 145 27.19 10.04 -1.53
CA TYR A 145 26.27 10.83 -0.72
C TYR A 145 25.77 10.03 0.49
N LEU A 146 25.48 10.74 1.58
CA LEU A 146 24.72 10.16 2.69
C LEU A 146 23.30 9.86 2.24
N LEU A 147 22.86 8.64 2.46
CA LEU A 147 21.50 8.18 2.15
C LEU A 147 20.67 8.03 3.42
N LYS A 148 19.37 8.23 3.28
CA LYS A 148 18.36 7.90 4.29
C LYS A 148 17.16 7.21 3.64
N GLU A 149 16.50 6.38 4.42
CA GLU A 149 15.22 5.77 4.04
C GLU A 149 14.08 6.64 4.56
N LEU A 150 13.12 6.92 3.68
CA LEU A 150 11.85 7.56 4.04
C LEU A 150 10.78 6.47 4.10
N GLU A 151 10.00 6.46 5.16
CA GLU A 151 8.85 5.58 5.27
C GLU A 151 7.90 5.81 4.10
N ASN A 152 7.45 4.70 3.52
CA ASN A 152 6.45 4.69 2.46
C ASN A 152 5.19 4.02 3.00
N THR A 153 4.33 4.84 3.58
CA THR A 153 3.12 4.38 4.25
C THR A 153 1.89 4.98 3.61
N SER A 154 0.79 4.24 3.61
CA SER A 154 -0.49 4.68 3.10
C SER A 154 -1.61 4.06 3.92
N GLY A 155 -2.71 4.78 4.05
CA GLY A 155 -3.89 4.33 4.78
C GLY A 155 -4.29 5.32 5.86
N THR A 156 -5.56 5.61 5.89
CA THR A 156 -6.21 6.45 6.92
C THR A 156 -7.66 6.01 7.05
N ILE A 157 -8.26 6.31 8.19
CA ILE A 157 -9.69 6.19 8.33
C ILE A 157 -10.37 7.26 7.47
N LEU A 158 -11.37 6.87 6.69
CA LEU A 158 -12.11 7.77 5.81
C LEU A 158 -13.62 7.66 6.06
N PRO A 159 -14.21 8.52 6.89
CA PRO A 159 -15.64 8.62 7.04
C PRO A 159 -16.25 9.43 5.89
N THR A 160 -17.34 8.93 5.34
CA THR A 160 -18.10 9.56 4.25
C THR A 160 -19.59 9.52 4.60
N ILE A 161 -20.25 10.66 4.54
CA ILE A 161 -21.71 10.77 4.65
C ILE A 161 -22.27 11.13 3.27
N GLY A 162 -23.33 10.46 2.86
CA GLY A 162 -23.95 10.73 1.57
C GLY A 162 -25.45 10.55 1.56
N VAL A 163 -26.07 11.09 0.52
CA VAL A 163 -27.50 11.01 0.25
C VAL A 163 -27.69 10.59 -1.19
N ILE A 164 -28.55 9.60 -1.41
CA ILE A 164 -28.95 9.11 -2.75
C ILE A 164 -30.45 9.30 -2.87
N VAL A 165 -30.88 9.92 -3.95
CA VAL A 165 -32.30 10.11 -4.31
C VAL A 165 -32.57 9.37 -5.60
N GLU A 166 -33.56 8.47 -5.57
CA GLU A 166 -33.96 7.66 -6.73
C GLU A 166 -35.45 8.00 -7.06
N PHE A 167 -35.75 8.35 -8.33
CA PHE A 167 -37.05 8.75 -8.83
C PHE A 167 -37.72 7.66 -9.65
#